data_da1a222e389db0778cefa96b9e8ddb64
#
_entry.id   da1a222e389db0778cefa96b9e8ddb64
#
_cell.length_a   1.000
_cell.length_b   1.000
_cell.length_c   1.000
_cell.angle_alpha   90.00
_cell.angle_beta   90.00
_cell.angle_gamma   90.00
#
_symmetry.space_group_name_H-M   'P 1'
#
loop_
_entity.id
_entity.type
_entity.pdbx_description
1 polymer ?
#
loop_
_entity_poly.entity_id
_entity_poly.type
_entity_poly.pdbx_seq_one_letter_code
_entity_poly.pdbx_strand_id
1 'polypeptide(L)'
;MINALTIDVEDYFNVSGFESEISYEDWDRYESRVERNTYKILTILKKFNVRATFFALGWIAERYPNLIRDINLEGHEIASHGYAHRLVYRQTEKEFREDLKRSKGLLEAIIGNRVIGYRAPSYSIIKDSLWALDILMEEGFLYDSSTFPIRRDRYGIPNGNRFPYMIYGKNKNAILECPLSTVVILNYHIPVAGGGYLRLFPYWFIEWGLRRINQRENQPAIIYLHPWEIDPDQPKIRTRWINQFRHYVNLGRMEIRLQKLLST
;
A
#
# COMPACT_ATOMS: atom_id res chain seq x y z
N MET A 1 -13.80 -16.79 5.77
CA MET A 1 -13.61 -15.32 5.69
C MET A 1 -12.60 -15.05 4.62
N ILE A 2 -12.77 -14.01 3.79
CA ILE A 2 -11.81 -13.64 2.75
C ILE A 2 -11.03 -12.42 3.26
N ASN A 3 -9.70 -12.54 3.32
CA ASN A 3 -8.79 -11.44 3.62
C ASN A 3 -8.32 -10.76 2.32
N ALA A 4 -7.95 -9.49 2.38
CA ALA A 4 -7.37 -8.79 1.26
C ALA A 4 -5.85 -8.73 1.39
N LEU A 5 -5.14 -9.25 0.38
CA LEU A 5 -3.73 -9.02 0.19
C LEU A 5 -3.53 -7.89 -0.80
N THR A 6 -2.71 -6.93 -0.45
CA THR A 6 -2.46 -5.75 -1.28
C THR A 6 -0.96 -5.53 -1.48
N ILE A 7 -0.59 -5.04 -2.66
CA ILE A 7 0.80 -4.80 -3.04
C ILE A 7 0.91 -3.33 -3.46
N ASP A 8 1.73 -2.56 -2.75
CA ASP A 8 2.01 -1.18 -3.13
C ASP A 8 3.20 -1.21 -4.10
N VAL A 9 2.90 -1.04 -5.42
CA VAL A 9 3.89 -1.20 -6.50
C VAL A 9 4.76 0.05 -6.57
N GLU A 10 5.84 -0.01 -5.82
CA GLU A 10 6.88 1.01 -5.75
C GLU A 10 8.26 0.37 -5.67
N ASP A 11 9.30 1.12 -6.05
CA ASP A 11 10.68 0.69 -5.91
C ASP A 11 11.28 1.12 -4.56
N TYR A 12 12.41 0.53 -4.18
CA TYR A 12 13.10 0.81 -2.91
C TYR A 12 13.43 2.29 -2.71
N PHE A 13 13.61 3.06 -3.79
CA PHE A 13 13.94 4.49 -3.73
C PHE A 13 12.71 5.41 -3.73
N ASN A 14 11.50 4.89 -3.99
CA ASN A 14 10.27 5.69 -3.96
C ASN A 14 9.78 5.98 -2.53
N VAL A 15 10.32 5.30 -1.52
CA VAL A 15 9.81 5.35 -0.15
C VAL A 15 10.02 6.72 0.50
N SER A 16 9.00 7.25 1.16
CA SER A 16 9.09 8.55 1.86
C SER A 16 10.17 8.63 2.95
N GLY A 17 10.70 7.48 3.38
CA GLY A 17 11.83 7.42 4.31
C GLY A 17 13.13 7.97 3.75
N PHE A 18 13.25 8.09 2.44
CA PHE A 18 14.43 8.55 1.72
C PHE A 18 14.24 9.89 0.99
N GLU A 19 13.12 10.58 1.18
CA GLU A 19 12.84 11.88 0.52
C GLU A 19 13.91 12.95 0.78
N SER A 20 14.64 12.88 1.91
CA SER A 20 15.73 13.81 2.20
C SER A 20 17.00 13.52 1.41
N GLU A 21 17.17 12.31 0.94
CA GLU A 21 18.35 11.83 0.20
C GLU A 21 18.08 11.67 -1.29
N ILE A 22 16.82 11.38 -1.67
CA ILE A 22 16.44 11.09 -3.06
C ILE A 22 15.22 11.93 -3.39
N SER A 23 15.43 12.92 -4.27
CA SER A 23 14.32 13.71 -4.80
C SER A 23 13.58 12.95 -5.92
N TYR A 24 12.36 13.37 -6.22
CA TYR A 24 11.58 12.80 -7.32
C TYR A 24 12.32 12.92 -8.68
N GLU A 25 13.02 14.03 -8.88
CA GLU A 25 13.78 14.31 -10.11
C GLU A 25 14.99 13.37 -10.30
N ASP A 26 15.43 12.71 -9.22
CA ASP A 26 16.56 11.78 -9.25
C ASP A 26 16.14 10.32 -9.48
N TRP A 27 14.86 10.00 -9.45
CA TRP A 27 14.39 8.61 -9.53
C TRP A 27 14.89 7.87 -10.78
N ASP A 28 14.99 8.55 -11.92
CA ASP A 28 15.48 7.96 -13.17
C ASP A 28 16.99 7.62 -13.15
N ARG A 29 17.72 8.04 -12.12
CA ARG A 29 19.14 7.73 -11.93
C ARG A 29 19.38 6.46 -11.13
N TYR A 30 18.34 5.92 -10.48
CA TYR A 30 18.44 4.72 -9.67
C TYR A 30 18.11 3.49 -10.51
N GLU A 31 18.83 2.38 -10.22
CA GLU A 31 18.53 1.08 -10.82
C GLU A 31 17.13 0.62 -10.36
N SER A 32 16.19 0.55 -11.29
CA SER A 32 14.85 0.06 -10.97
C SER A 32 14.85 -1.45 -10.80
N ARG A 33 14.18 -1.91 -9.76
CA ARG A 33 14.01 -3.31 -9.40
C ARG A 33 12.55 -3.72 -9.26
N VAL A 34 11.63 -2.76 -9.42
CA VAL A 34 10.19 -2.96 -9.23
C VAL A 34 9.65 -4.06 -10.14
N GLU A 35 10.05 -4.06 -11.41
CA GLU A 35 9.57 -5.04 -12.39
C GLU A 35 9.97 -6.46 -11.97
N ARG A 36 11.26 -6.72 -11.76
CA ARG A 36 11.78 -8.01 -11.33
C ARG A 36 11.12 -8.51 -10.04
N ASN A 37 11.01 -7.63 -9.06
CA ASN A 37 10.47 -7.97 -7.75
C ASN A 37 8.96 -8.21 -7.81
N THR A 38 8.23 -7.46 -8.63
CA THR A 38 6.79 -7.68 -8.83
C THR A 38 6.52 -9.01 -9.54
N TYR A 39 7.27 -9.37 -10.59
CA TYR A 39 7.14 -10.70 -11.22
C TYR A 39 7.45 -11.85 -10.25
N LYS A 40 8.39 -11.65 -9.34
CA LYS A 40 8.65 -12.62 -8.27
C LYS A 40 7.44 -12.79 -7.35
N ILE A 41 6.76 -11.69 -6.97
CA ILE A 41 5.50 -11.74 -6.21
C ILE A 41 4.42 -12.45 -7.01
N LEU A 42 4.20 -12.11 -8.28
CA LEU A 42 3.21 -12.76 -9.15
C LEU A 42 3.44 -14.27 -9.20
N THR A 43 4.69 -14.71 -9.35
CA THR A 43 5.06 -16.13 -9.31
C THR A 43 4.65 -16.82 -7.99
N ILE A 44 4.86 -16.12 -6.86
CA ILE A 44 4.45 -16.63 -5.54
C ILE A 44 2.92 -16.68 -5.45
N LEU A 45 2.21 -15.62 -5.84
CA LEU A 45 0.73 -15.57 -5.79
C LEU A 45 0.11 -16.67 -6.65
N LYS A 46 0.64 -16.87 -7.84
CA LYS A 46 0.21 -17.95 -8.75
C LYS A 46 0.38 -19.35 -8.13
N LYS A 47 1.52 -19.59 -7.47
CA LYS A 47 1.79 -20.87 -6.79
C LYS A 47 0.74 -21.18 -5.71
N PHE A 48 0.24 -20.17 -5.00
CA PHE A 48 -0.76 -20.33 -3.95
C PHE A 48 -2.20 -20.09 -4.43
N ASN A 49 -2.40 -19.82 -5.73
CA ASN A 49 -3.72 -19.47 -6.31
C ASN A 49 -4.42 -18.31 -5.57
N VAL A 50 -3.65 -17.27 -5.23
CA VAL A 50 -4.14 -16.09 -4.52
C VAL A 50 -4.20 -14.89 -5.47
N ARG A 51 -5.31 -14.16 -5.44
CA ARG A 51 -5.45 -12.85 -6.09
C ARG A 51 -5.15 -11.75 -5.09
N ALA A 52 -4.63 -10.63 -5.58
CA ALA A 52 -4.29 -9.47 -4.78
C ALA A 52 -4.72 -8.18 -5.49
N THR A 53 -4.79 -7.08 -4.74
CA THR A 53 -4.93 -5.73 -5.30
C THR A 53 -3.55 -5.08 -5.36
N PHE A 54 -3.17 -4.55 -6.51
CA PHE A 54 -1.91 -3.87 -6.74
C PHE A 54 -2.17 -2.36 -6.83
N PHE A 55 -1.78 -1.62 -5.81
CA PHE A 55 -1.80 -0.16 -5.79
C PHE A 55 -0.54 0.35 -6.51
N ALA A 56 -0.70 0.79 -7.75
CA ALA A 56 0.41 1.15 -8.61
C ALA A 56 0.62 2.66 -8.69
N LEU A 57 1.88 3.07 -8.60
CA LEU A 57 2.28 4.45 -8.90
C LEU A 57 2.13 4.72 -10.40
N GLY A 58 1.57 5.89 -10.75
CA GLY A 58 1.50 6.33 -12.13
C GLY A 58 2.89 6.44 -12.77
N TRP A 59 3.90 6.86 -12.02
CA TRP A 59 5.30 6.90 -12.46
C TRP A 59 5.82 5.52 -12.90
N ILE A 60 5.49 4.46 -12.16
CA ILE A 60 5.82 3.07 -12.52
C ILE A 60 5.01 2.63 -13.76
N ALA A 61 3.73 2.95 -13.80
CA ALA A 61 2.87 2.58 -14.91
C ALA A 61 3.34 3.20 -16.25
N GLU A 62 3.81 4.45 -16.22
CA GLU A 62 4.34 5.15 -17.39
C GLU A 62 5.61 4.48 -17.93
N ARG A 63 6.49 3.97 -17.07
CA ARG A 63 7.76 3.35 -17.45
C ARG A 63 7.68 1.87 -17.72
N TYR A 64 6.80 1.18 -17.03
CA TYR A 64 6.62 -0.27 -17.09
C TYR A 64 5.16 -0.65 -17.41
N PRO A 65 4.57 -0.17 -18.54
CA PRO A 65 3.16 -0.42 -18.86
C PRO A 65 2.88 -1.93 -19.05
N ASN A 66 3.85 -2.70 -19.51
CA ASN A 66 3.70 -4.15 -19.64
C ASN A 66 3.55 -4.83 -18.29
N LEU A 67 4.29 -4.41 -17.26
CA LEU A 67 4.14 -4.92 -15.90
C LEU A 67 2.70 -4.74 -15.40
N ILE A 68 2.13 -3.56 -15.56
CA ILE A 68 0.75 -3.27 -15.13
C ILE A 68 -0.26 -4.12 -15.91
N ARG A 69 -0.03 -4.28 -17.22
CA ARG A 69 -0.87 -5.15 -18.06
C ARG A 69 -0.81 -6.61 -17.62
N ASP A 70 0.38 -7.14 -17.33
CA ASP A 70 0.58 -8.54 -16.93
C ASP A 70 -0.06 -8.81 -15.57
N ILE A 71 0.05 -7.89 -14.60
CA ILE A 71 -0.66 -7.97 -13.31
C ILE A 71 -2.18 -8.11 -13.54
N ASN A 72 -2.75 -7.27 -14.41
CA ASN A 72 -4.19 -7.31 -14.74
C ASN A 72 -4.58 -8.60 -15.47
N LEU A 73 -3.76 -9.06 -16.44
CA LEU A 73 -4.01 -10.30 -17.21
C LEU A 73 -3.94 -11.56 -16.33
N GLU A 74 -3.13 -11.55 -15.26
CA GLU A 74 -3.12 -12.64 -14.28
C GLU A 74 -4.32 -12.62 -13.32
N GLY A 75 -5.27 -11.67 -13.51
CA GLY A 75 -6.53 -11.59 -12.78
C GLY A 75 -6.42 -10.87 -11.44
N HIS A 76 -5.38 -10.10 -11.22
CA HIS A 76 -5.23 -9.20 -10.07
C HIS A 76 -5.92 -7.86 -10.34
N GLU A 77 -6.34 -7.19 -9.27
CA GLU A 77 -6.89 -5.84 -9.37
C GLU A 77 -5.76 -4.81 -9.46
N ILE A 78 -5.92 -3.81 -10.34
CA ILE A 78 -5.09 -2.61 -10.37
C ILE A 78 -5.85 -1.47 -9.71
N ALA A 79 -5.21 -0.84 -8.74
CA ALA A 79 -5.67 0.35 -8.03
C ALA A 79 -4.60 1.45 -8.09
N SER A 80 -4.97 2.69 -7.78
CA SER A 80 -4.05 3.83 -7.84
C SER A 80 -3.31 4.04 -6.51
N HIS A 81 -2.00 4.29 -6.60
CA HIS A 81 -1.16 4.76 -5.49
C HIS A 81 -0.68 6.23 -5.68
N GLY A 82 -1.46 7.04 -6.42
CA GLY A 82 -1.03 8.34 -6.89
C GLY A 82 -0.01 8.22 -8.04
N TYR A 83 0.51 9.37 -8.51
CA TYR A 83 1.46 9.37 -9.60
C TYR A 83 2.93 9.32 -9.13
N ALA A 84 3.32 10.25 -8.24
CA ALA A 84 4.71 10.50 -7.84
C ALA A 84 4.98 10.24 -6.35
N HIS A 85 4.22 9.38 -5.71
CA HIS A 85 4.34 9.04 -4.28
C HIS A 85 4.35 10.27 -3.35
N ARG A 86 3.63 11.34 -3.71
CA ARG A 86 3.55 12.58 -2.91
C ARG A 86 2.61 12.41 -1.73
N LEU A 87 3.06 12.81 -0.54
CA LEU A 87 2.24 12.77 0.68
C LEU A 87 1.03 13.71 0.54
N VAL A 88 -0.18 13.20 0.77
CA VAL A 88 -1.43 13.94 0.56
C VAL A 88 -1.48 15.23 1.36
N TYR A 89 -1.11 15.20 2.65
CA TYR A 89 -1.09 16.39 3.51
C TYR A 89 -0.03 17.45 3.14
N ARG A 90 0.80 17.21 2.12
CA ARG A 90 1.75 18.18 1.55
C ARG A 90 1.31 18.73 0.20
N GLN A 91 0.12 18.38 -0.23
CA GLN A 91 -0.48 18.81 -1.48
C GLN A 91 -1.65 19.74 -1.21
N THR A 92 -1.88 20.66 -2.12
CA THR A 92 -3.16 21.36 -2.24
C THR A 92 -4.21 20.43 -2.84
N GLU A 93 -5.49 20.72 -2.64
CA GLU A 93 -6.61 19.97 -3.26
C GLU A 93 -6.48 19.89 -4.79
N LYS A 94 -6.01 20.98 -5.41
CA LYS A 94 -5.78 21.05 -6.86
C LYS A 94 -4.66 20.08 -7.30
N GLU A 95 -3.51 20.14 -6.64
CA GLU A 95 -2.38 19.28 -6.94
C GLU A 95 -2.73 17.79 -6.74
N PHE A 96 -3.45 17.48 -5.65
CA PHE A 96 -3.90 16.12 -5.39
C PHE A 96 -4.85 15.61 -6.49
N ARG A 97 -5.79 16.44 -6.93
CA ARG A 97 -6.72 16.11 -8.02
C ARG A 97 -5.98 15.87 -9.35
N GLU A 98 -5.00 16.70 -9.67
CA GLU A 98 -4.17 16.55 -10.87
C GLU A 98 -3.36 15.25 -10.83
N ASP A 99 -2.74 14.93 -9.68
CA ASP A 99 -2.00 13.68 -9.46
C ASP A 99 -2.89 12.45 -9.62
N LEU A 100 -4.10 12.47 -9.02
CA LEU A 100 -5.09 11.41 -9.15
C LEU A 100 -5.52 11.19 -10.60
N LYS A 101 -5.91 12.24 -11.31
CA LYS A 101 -6.37 12.16 -12.71
C LYS A 101 -5.28 11.59 -13.61
N ARG A 102 -4.04 12.05 -13.42
CA ARG A 102 -2.89 11.55 -14.19
C ARG A 102 -2.65 10.07 -13.93
N SER A 103 -2.57 9.66 -12.68
CA SER A 103 -2.34 8.27 -12.30
C SER A 103 -3.47 7.36 -12.80
N LYS A 104 -4.71 7.71 -12.48
CA LYS A 104 -5.90 6.96 -12.87
C LYS A 104 -6.00 6.80 -14.38
N GLY A 105 -5.86 7.90 -15.13
CA GLY A 105 -5.95 7.88 -16.60
C GLY A 105 -4.90 7.00 -17.26
N LEU A 106 -3.65 7.01 -16.75
CA LEU A 106 -2.59 6.11 -17.22
C LEU A 106 -2.92 4.64 -16.96
N LEU A 107 -3.32 4.31 -15.74
CA LEU A 107 -3.65 2.94 -15.36
C LEU A 107 -4.83 2.42 -16.19
N GLU A 108 -5.91 3.20 -16.31
CA GLU A 108 -7.09 2.84 -17.11
C GLU A 108 -6.76 2.65 -18.59
N ALA A 109 -5.89 3.50 -19.15
CA ALA A 109 -5.44 3.38 -20.56
C ALA A 109 -4.64 2.08 -20.79
N ILE A 110 -3.88 1.61 -19.80
CA ILE A 110 -3.08 0.39 -19.90
C ILE A 110 -3.94 -0.87 -19.77
N ILE A 111 -4.87 -0.89 -18.80
CA ILE A 111 -5.65 -2.10 -18.50
C ILE A 111 -6.99 -2.19 -19.24
N GLY A 112 -7.46 -1.10 -19.84
CA GLY A 112 -8.75 -1.03 -20.55
C GLY A 112 -9.99 -1.11 -19.64
N ASN A 113 -9.83 -0.98 -18.33
CA ASN A 113 -10.88 -1.05 -17.33
C ASN A 113 -10.80 0.11 -16.35
N ARG A 114 -11.91 0.39 -15.65
CA ARG A 114 -11.94 1.44 -14.61
C ARG A 114 -11.06 1.08 -13.41
N VAL A 115 -10.32 2.06 -12.91
CA VAL A 115 -9.61 2.00 -11.64
C VAL A 115 -10.51 2.60 -10.56
N ILE A 116 -10.92 1.77 -9.61
CA ILE A 116 -11.93 2.12 -8.59
C ILE A 116 -11.37 2.22 -7.18
N GLY A 117 -10.14 1.77 -6.96
CA GLY A 117 -9.47 1.77 -5.66
C GLY A 117 -8.32 2.77 -5.59
N TYR A 118 -8.12 3.34 -4.41
CA TYR A 118 -7.02 4.23 -4.11
C TYR A 118 -6.33 3.86 -2.79
N ARG A 119 -5.03 4.12 -2.72
CA ARG A 119 -4.26 4.14 -1.47
C ARG A 119 -3.29 5.31 -1.51
N ALA A 120 -3.33 6.16 -0.47
CA ALA A 120 -2.41 7.27 -0.36
C ALA A 120 -0.98 6.79 -0.07
N PRO A 121 0.03 7.35 -0.75
CA PRO A 121 1.43 7.13 -0.43
C PRO A 121 1.69 7.30 1.07
N SER A 122 2.38 6.32 1.66
CA SER A 122 2.70 6.28 3.10
C SER A 122 1.50 6.51 4.03
N TYR A 123 0.28 6.13 3.61
CA TYR A 123 -0.95 6.30 4.41
C TYR A 123 -1.18 7.75 4.85
N SER A 124 -0.92 8.69 3.95
CA SER A 124 -0.87 10.13 4.22
C SER A 124 -2.22 10.84 4.22
N ILE A 125 -3.35 10.10 4.15
CA ILE A 125 -4.66 10.63 4.54
C ILE A 125 -4.75 10.53 6.07
N ILE A 126 -4.59 11.68 6.72
CA ILE A 126 -4.64 11.87 8.16
C ILE A 126 -5.78 12.85 8.49
N LYS A 127 -5.98 13.18 9.78
CA LYS A 127 -7.08 14.10 10.19
C LYS A 127 -7.09 15.42 9.43
N ASP A 128 -5.91 15.97 9.14
CA ASP A 128 -5.77 17.27 8.48
C ASP A 128 -5.94 17.20 6.95
N SER A 129 -5.96 16.01 6.38
CA SER A 129 -6.12 15.78 4.94
C SER A 129 -7.35 14.95 4.57
N LEU A 130 -8.37 14.87 5.44
CA LEU A 130 -9.62 14.15 5.16
C LEU A 130 -10.41 14.73 3.98
N TRP A 131 -10.16 15.98 3.58
CA TRP A 131 -10.67 16.59 2.35
C TRP A 131 -10.35 15.76 1.09
N ALA A 132 -9.28 14.97 1.13
CA ALA A 132 -8.89 14.09 0.03
C ALA A 132 -9.96 13.05 -0.29
N LEU A 133 -10.73 12.60 0.70
CA LEU A 133 -11.80 11.61 0.51
C LEU A 133 -12.96 12.19 -0.33
N ASP A 134 -13.30 13.47 -0.15
CA ASP A 134 -14.30 14.13 -1.01
C ASP A 134 -13.82 14.15 -2.46
N ILE A 135 -12.54 14.47 -2.69
CA ILE A 135 -11.94 14.48 -4.03
C ILE A 135 -11.91 13.06 -4.64
N LEU A 136 -11.56 12.02 -3.86
CA LEU A 136 -11.61 10.64 -4.34
C LEU A 136 -13.01 10.26 -4.83
N MET A 137 -14.05 10.62 -4.07
CA MET A 137 -15.44 10.39 -4.45
C MET A 137 -15.83 11.13 -5.73
N GLU A 138 -15.42 12.38 -5.87
CA GLU A 138 -15.67 13.22 -7.05
C GLU A 138 -14.97 12.66 -8.31
N GLU A 139 -13.77 12.11 -8.16
CA GLU A 139 -13.02 11.46 -9.24
C GLU A 139 -13.45 10.01 -9.50
N GLY A 140 -14.52 9.55 -8.81
CA GLY A 140 -15.18 8.28 -9.06
C GLY A 140 -14.46 7.05 -8.51
N PHE A 141 -13.65 7.20 -7.46
CA PHE A 141 -13.15 6.08 -6.69
C PHE A 141 -14.27 5.52 -5.79
N LEU A 142 -14.32 4.20 -5.67
CA LEU A 142 -15.35 3.51 -4.90
C LEU A 142 -14.84 3.07 -3.52
N TYR A 143 -13.53 2.86 -3.40
CA TYR A 143 -12.91 2.55 -2.11
C TYR A 143 -11.53 3.22 -1.96
N ASP A 144 -11.18 3.45 -0.71
CA ASP A 144 -9.88 3.92 -0.25
C ASP A 144 -9.30 2.93 0.77
N SER A 145 -7.99 2.82 0.82
CA SER A 145 -7.28 2.02 1.82
C SER A 145 -6.09 2.80 2.39
N SER A 146 -6.33 4.06 2.74
CA SER A 146 -5.28 4.99 3.18
C SER A 146 -5.21 5.16 4.68
N THR A 147 -6.26 4.78 5.43
CA THR A 147 -6.26 5.01 6.86
C THR A 147 -5.58 3.86 7.61
N PHE A 148 -4.79 4.24 8.60
CA PHE A 148 -4.16 3.30 9.50
C PHE A 148 -4.51 3.69 10.94
N PRO A 149 -5.28 2.88 11.67
CA PRO A 149 -5.78 3.27 13.00
C PRO A 149 -4.71 3.10 14.09
N ILE A 150 -3.56 3.73 13.91
CA ILE A 150 -2.42 3.72 14.84
C ILE A 150 -1.90 5.13 15.08
N ARG A 151 -1.04 5.29 16.09
CA ARG A 151 -0.34 6.55 16.34
C ARG A 151 1.08 6.49 15.78
N ARG A 152 1.38 7.34 14.79
CA ARG A 152 2.72 7.50 14.20
C ARG A 152 3.00 8.97 13.88
N ASP A 153 4.27 9.29 13.66
CA ASP A 153 4.72 10.67 13.44
C ASP A 153 4.30 11.23 12.08
N ARG A 154 4.21 10.37 11.06
CA ARG A 154 3.98 10.76 9.67
C ARG A 154 2.63 10.30 9.10
N TYR A 155 1.94 9.40 9.78
CA TYR A 155 0.68 8.80 9.32
C TYR A 155 -0.12 8.24 10.49
N GLY A 156 -1.35 7.87 10.20
CA GLY A 156 -2.23 7.22 11.14
C GLY A 156 -3.31 8.13 11.70
N ILE A 157 -4.44 7.52 11.99
CA ILE A 157 -5.59 8.14 12.65
C ILE A 157 -5.81 7.38 13.97
N PRO A 158 -5.20 7.84 15.09
CA PRO A 158 -5.37 7.17 16.37
C PRO A 158 -6.85 7.02 16.73
N ASN A 159 -7.23 5.83 17.20
CA ASN A 159 -8.61 5.48 17.55
C ASN A 159 -9.60 5.53 16.35
N GLY A 160 -9.10 5.50 15.10
CA GLY A 160 -9.92 5.31 13.91
C GLY A 160 -10.56 3.92 13.86
N ASN A 161 -11.56 3.76 12.99
CA ASN A 161 -12.14 2.45 12.73
C ASN A 161 -11.08 1.46 12.26
N ARG A 162 -11.20 0.21 12.71
CA ARG A 162 -10.24 -0.87 12.41
C ARG A 162 -10.66 -1.74 11.25
N PHE A 163 -11.91 -1.68 10.86
CA PHE A 163 -12.55 -2.54 9.87
C PHE A 163 -13.21 -1.71 8.78
N PRO A 164 -13.49 -2.28 7.61
CA PRO A 164 -14.10 -1.56 6.51
C PRO A 164 -15.40 -0.85 6.92
N TYR A 165 -15.54 0.41 6.52
CA TYR A 165 -16.71 1.24 6.82
C TYR A 165 -16.97 2.27 5.73
N MET A 166 -18.23 2.68 5.60
CA MET A 166 -18.63 3.71 4.63
C MET A 166 -18.36 5.11 5.18
N ILE A 167 -17.78 5.96 4.34
CA ILE A 167 -17.62 7.39 4.57
C ILE A 167 -18.55 8.09 3.59
N TYR A 168 -19.36 9.03 4.11
CA TYR A 168 -20.31 9.79 3.32
C TYR A 168 -19.79 11.23 3.14
N GLY A 169 -19.68 11.64 1.89
CA GLY A 169 -19.26 12.98 1.49
C GLY A 169 -20.42 13.97 1.43
N LYS A 170 -20.09 15.23 1.14
CA LYS A 170 -21.05 16.36 1.13
C LYS A 170 -22.16 16.21 0.10
N ASN A 171 -21.93 15.58 -1.03
CA ASN A 171 -22.85 15.46 -2.18
C ASN A 171 -23.63 14.13 -2.20
N LYS A 172 -23.89 13.52 -1.05
CA LYS A 172 -24.48 12.16 -0.93
C LYS A 172 -23.66 11.07 -1.61
N ASN A 173 -22.44 11.36 -2.02
CA ASN A 173 -21.49 10.36 -2.48
C ASN A 173 -20.96 9.57 -1.28
N ALA A 174 -20.52 8.35 -1.51
CA ALA A 174 -19.95 7.52 -0.47
C ALA A 174 -18.72 6.77 -1.00
N ILE A 175 -17.75 6.53 -0.12
CA ILE A 175 -16.58 5.73 -0.39
C ILE A 175 -16.40 4.69 0.71
N LEU A 176 -16.01 3.48 0.35
CA LEU A 176 -15.64 2.45 1.31
C LEU A 176 -14.20 2.68 1.78
N GLU A 177 -14.00 2.95 3.04
CA GLU A 177 -12.66 2.96 3.64
C GLU A 177 -12.31 1.55 4.11
N CYS A 178 -11.13 1.08 3.71
CA CYS A 178 -10.57 -0.23 4.05
C CYS A 178 -9.29 -0.06 4.89
N PRO A 179 -9.39 0.16 6.20
CA PRO A 179 -8.24 0.44 7.06
C PRO A 179 -7.29 -0.75 7.16
N LEU A 180 -6.00 -0.45 7.34
CA LEU A 180 -4.99 -1.49 7.56
C LEU A 180 -5.19 -2.18 8.91
N SER A 181 -4.99 -3.49 8.91
CA SER A 181 -5.32 -4.36 10.03
C SER A 181 -4.47 -4.12 11.27
N THR A 182 -5.17 -3.97 12.39
CA THR A 182 -4.59 -3.86 13.73
C THR A 182 -5.31 -4.80 14.69
N VAL A 183 -4.64 -5.18 15.77
CA VAL A 183 -5.24 -5.82 16.95
C VAL A 183 -5.23 -4.86 18.12
N VAL A 184 -6.19 -4.97 19.02
CA VAL A 184 -6.22 -4.18 20.26
C VAL A 184 -5.63 -4.98 21.41
N ILE A 185 -4.59 -4.42 22.06
CA ILE A 185 -3.96 -4.95 23.25
C ILE A 185 -3.85 -3.81 24.26
N LEU A 186 -4.42 -3.96 25.43
CA LEU A 186 -4.42 -2.93 26.49
C LEU A 186 -4.84 -1.53 25.96
N ASN A 187 -5.89 -1.48 25.16
CA ASN A 187 -6.41 -0.27 24.49
C ASN A 187 -5.46 0.39 23.45
N TYR A 188 -4.36 -0.27 23.07
CA TYR A 188 -3.49 0.18 22.01
C TYR A 188 -3.74 -0.62 20.72
N HIS A 189 -3.80 0.09 19.61
CA HIS A 189 -3.87 -0.52 18.29
C HIS A 189 -2.47 -0.95 17.85
N ILE A 190 -2.23 -2.24 17.78
CA ILE A 190 -0.96 -2.83 17.36
C ILE A 190 -1.09 -3.31 15.90
N PRO A 191 -0.23 -2.83 14.99
CA PRO A 191 -0.32 -3.19 13.58
C PRO A 191 0.06 -4.65 13.33
N VAL A 192 -0.74 -5.33 12.52
CA VAL A 192 -0.48 -6.69 12.02
C VAL A 192 -0.67 -6.78 10.49
N ALA A 193 -0.79 -5.61 9.85
CA ALA A 193 -1.17 -5.50 8.44
C ALA A 193 -0.08 -5.85 7.44
N GLY A 194 1.19 -5.86 7.80
CA GLY A 194 2.25 -6.12 6.82
C GLY A 194 3.35 -5.05 6.81
N GLY A 195 4.02 -4.92 5.67
CA GLY A 195 5.13 -4.01 5.48
C GLY A 195 6.22 -4.18 6.53
N GLY A 196 6.75 -3.08 7.06
CA GLY A 196 7.77 -3.10 8.11
C GLY A 196 7.39 -3.91 9.34
N TYR A 197 6.10 -4.00 9.70
CA TYR A 197 5.64 -4.76 10.87
C TYR A 197 5.70 -6.27 10.62
N LEU A 198 5.38 -6.74 9.39
CA LEU A 198 5.55 -8.13 9.01
C LEU A 198 7.03 -8.54 9.03
N ARG A 199 7.95 -7.61 8.78
CA ARG A 199 9.40 -7.85 8.87
C ARG A 199 9.93 -7.79 10.31
N LEU A 200 9.40 -6.87 11.14
CA LEU A 200 9.89 -6.59 12.49
C LEU A 200 9.38 -7.59 13.53
N PHE A 201 8.08 -7.85 13.55
CA PHE A 201 7.48 -8.71 14.58
C PHE A 201 7.77 -10.19 14.33
N PRO A 202 7.79 -11.03 15.38
CA PRO A 202 7.79 -12.47 15.24
C PRO A 202 6.59 -12.93 14.41
N TYR A 203 6.80 -13.88 13.49
CA TYR A 203 5.72 -14.32 12.58
C TYR A 203 4.49 -14.87 13.34
N TRP A 204 4.72 -15.61 14.43
CA TRP A 204 3.63 -16.13 15.27
C TRP A 204 2.70 -15.03 15.80
N PHE A 205 3.24 -13.82 16.07
CA PHE A 205 2.43 -12.69 16.54
C PHE A 205 1.53 -12.15 15.43
N ILE A 206 2.07 -12.03 14.21
CA ILE A 206 1.28 -11.64 13.04
C ILE A 206 0.17 -12.65 12.78
N GLU A 207 0.51 -13.95 12.74
CA GLU A 207 -0.46 -15.03 12.55
C GLU A 207 -1.55 -15.03 13.63
N TRP A 208 -1.16 -14.90 14.90
CA TRP A 208 -2.12 -14.77 16.00
C TRP A 208 -3.05 -13.56 15.81
N GLY A 209 -2.50 -12.41 15.40
CA GLY A 209 -3.28 -11.20 15.18
C GLY A 209 -4.31 -11.36 14.06
N LEU A 210 -3.91 -11.95 12.94
CA LEU A 210 -4.80 -12.22 11.81
C LEU A 210 -5.90 -13.23 12.18
N ARG A 211 -5.53 -14.32 12.85
CA ARG A 211 -6.51 -15.30 13.36
C ARG A 211 -7.48 -14.67 14.34
N ARG A 212 -7.02 -13.79 15.23
CA ARG A 212 -7.90 -13.05 16.16
C ARG A 212 -8.91 -12.20 15.41
N ILE A 213 -8.48 -11.43 14.39
CA ILE A 213 -9.35 -10.60 13.55
C ILE A 213 -10.41 -11.50 12.88
N ASN A 214 -9.99 -12.58 12.23
CA ASN A 214 -10.92 -13.43 11.48
C ASN A 214 -11.86 -14.24 12.37
N GLN A 215 -11.35 -14.88 13.43
CA GLN A 215 -12.11 -15.88 14.19
C GLN A 215 -12.86 -15.29 15.38
N ARG A 216 -12.28 -14.26 16.05
CA ARG A 216 -12.91 -13.66 17.23
C ARG A 216 -13.69 -12.40 16.93
N GLU A 217 -13.15 -11.56 16.04
CA GLU A 217 -13.77 -10.28 15.68
C GLU A 217 -14.69 -10.43 14.47
N ASN A 218 -14.63 -11.58 13.78
CA ASN A 218 -15.40 -11.92 12.57
C ASN A 218 -15.29 -10.84 11.48
N GLN A 219 -14.06 -10.37 11.24
CA GLN A 219 -13.76 -9.29 10.30
C GLN A 219 -12.66 -9.71 9.30
N PRO A 220 -12.65 -9.16 8.08
CA PRO A 220 -11.57 -9.37 7.13
C PRO A 220 -10.31 -8.65 7.60
N ALA A 221 -9.15 -9.24 7.31
CA ALA A 221 -7.87 -8.59 7.45
C ALA A 221 -7.42 -7.99 6.10
N ILE A 222 -6.84 -6.79 6.17
CA ILE A 222 -6.22 -6.10 5.02
C ILE A 222 -4.72 -6.05 5.28
N ILE A 223 -3.96 -6.70 4.39
CA ILE A 223 -2.52 -6.91 4.54
C ILE A 223 -1.83 -6.28 3.34
N TYR A 224 -0.66 -5.70 3.57
CA TYR A 224 0.11 -5.08 2.49
C TYR A 224 1.58 -5.45 2.54
N LEU A 225 2.22 -5.38 1.38
CA LEU A 225 3.67 -5.41 1.21
C LEU A 225 4.08 -4.65 -0.05
N HIS A 226 5.40 -4.42 -0.17
CA HIS A 226 5.98 -3.76 -1.33
C HIS A 226 6.89 -4.72 -2.10
N PRO A 227 7.06 -4.59 -3.42
CA PRO A 227 7.96 -5.44 -4.20
C PRO A 227 9.41 -5.42 -3.70
N TRP A 228 9.90 -4.27 -3.25
CA TRP A 228 11.27 -4.15 -2.73
C TRP A 228 11.50 -4.91 -1.39
N GLU A 229 10.45 -5.26 -0.66
CA GLU A 229 10.60 -5.98 0.62
C GLU A 229 11.08 -7.44 0.45
N ILE A 230 10.92 -8.03 -0.74
CA ILE A 230 11.42 -9.38 -1.05
C ILE A 230 12.78 -9.39 -1.77
N ASP A 231 13.46 -8.24 -1.79
CA ASP A 231 14.75 -8.05 -2.43
C ASP A 231 15.84 -7.69 -1.39
N PRO A 232 16.50 -8.65 -0.76
CA PRO A 232 17.56 -8.38 0.19
C PRO A 232 18.82 -7.78 -0.44
N ASP A 233 18.98 -7.92 -1.77
CA ASP A 233 20.15 -7.49 -2.52
C ASP A 233 19.96 -6.11 -3.18
N GLN A 234 18.89 -5.39 -2.80
CA GLN A 234 18.66 -4.04 -3.29
C GLN A 234 19.78 -3.06 -2.89
N PRO A 235 20.08 -2.03 -3.70
CA PRO A 235 21.05 -1.03 -3.36
C PRO A 235 20.79 -0.36 -2.00
N LYS A 236 21.86 -0.11 -1.24
CA LYS A 236 21.73 0.52 0.08
C LYS A 236 21.81 2.03 -0.02
N ILE A 237 20.74 2.71 0.37
CA ILE A 237 20.69 4.17 0.46
C ILE A 237 21.28 4.62 1.80
N ARG A 238 22.24 5.55 1.77
CA ARG A 238 22.79 6.15 2.98
C ARG A 238 21.80 7.18 3.51
N THR A 239 21.25 6.94 4.69
CA THR A 239 20.29 7.80 5.38
C THR A 239 20.48 7.67 6.88
N ARG A 240 19.65 8.34 7.68
CA ARG A 240 19.62 8.19 9.15
C ARG A 240 19.46 6.72 9.54
N TRP A 241 20.20 6.27 10.57
CA TRP A 241 20.22 4.88 11.02
C TRP A 241 18.82 4.28 11.26
N ILE A 242 17.88 5.10 11.75
CA ILE A 242 16.50 4.65 12.02
C ILE A 242 15.74 4.32 10.72
N ASN A 243 15.96 5.10 9.65
CA ASN A 243 15.36 4.83 8.34
C ASN A 243 16.01 3.61 7.70
N GLN A 244 17.35 3.47 7.80
CA GLN A 244 18.05 2.27 7.35
C GLN A 244 17.54 1.02 8.06
N PHE A 245 17.44 1.05 9.39
CA PHE A 245 16.91 -0.07 10.15
C PHE A 245 15.48 -0.43 9.70
N ARG A 246 14.58 0.54 9.64
CA ARG A 246 13.17 0.33 9.22
C ARG A 246 13.07 -0.25 7.83
N HIS A 247 13.92 0.17 6.91
CA HIS A 247 13.89 -0.27 5.51
C HIS A 247 14.52 -1.65 5.31
N TYR A 248 15.70 -1.90 5.88
CA TYR A 248 16.48 -3.10 5.58
C TYR A 248 16.30 -4.26 6.56
N VAL A 249 15.61 -4.05 7.69
CA VAL A 249 15.43 -5.10 8.69
C VAL A 249 14.71 -6.32 8.11
N ASN A 250 15.33 -7.50 8.27
CA ASN A 250 14.76 -8.80 7.92
C ASN A 250 14.25 -8.98 6.48
N LEU A 251 14.76 -8.24 5.49
CA LEU A 251 14.39 -8.40 4.07
C LEU A 251 14.58 -9.85 3.60
N GLY A 252 15.70 -10.49 3.94
CA GLY A 252 15.98 -11.88 3.55
C GLY A 252 14.99 -12.92 4.10
N ARG A 253 14.11 -12.54 5.02
CA ARG A 253 13.06 -13.42 5.56
C ARG A 253 11.68 -13.16 4.96
N MET A 254 11.53 -12.07 4.19
CA MET A 254 10.20 -11.59 3.79
C MET A 254 9.52 -12.53 2.80
N GLU A 255 10.26 -13.07 1.85
CA GLU A 255 9.72 -14.03 0.88
C GLU A 255 9.14 -15.29 1.58
N ILE A 256 9.89 -15.85 2.53
CA ILE A 256 9.43 -17.01 3.31
C ILE A 256 8.19 -16.65 4.15
N ARG A 257 8.15 -15.45 4.72
CA ARG A 257 7.00 -14.98 5.49
C ARG A 257 5.75 -14.79 4.62
N LEU A 258 5.93 -14.25 3.41
CA LEU A 258 4.84 -14.16 2.44
C LEU A 258 4.30 -15.54 2.08
N GLN A 259 5.17 -16.50 1.73
CA GLN A 259 4.73 -17.85 1.40
C GLN A 259 4.00 -18.53 2.58
N LYS A 260 4.48 -18.35 3.82
CA LYS A 260 3.78 -18.85 5.01
C LYS A 260 2.41 -18.20 5.18
N LEU A 261 2.31 -16.89 4.97
CA LEU A 261 1.05 -16.15 5.08
C LEU A 261 0.00 -16.69 4.08
N LEU A 262 0.43 -17.03 2.87
CA LEU A 262 -0.44 -17.53 1.80
C LEU A 262 -0.82 -19.00 1.99
N SER A 263 -0.13 -19.73 2.85
CA SER A 263 -0.39 -21.16 3.13
C SER A 263 -1.34 -21.40 4.31
N THR A 264 -1.73 -20.34 5.04
CA THR A 264 -2.62 -20.40 6.22
C THR A 264 -4.02 -19.90 5.90
#